data_a05e98a761a92d2cf4a5a78183e88229
#
_entry.id   a05e98a761a92d2cf4a5a78183e88229
#
_cell.length_a   1.000
_cell.length_b   1.000
_cell.length_c   1.000
_cell.angle_alpha   90.00
_cell.angle_beta   90.00
_cell.angle_gamma   90.00
#
_symmetry.space_group_name_H-M   'P 1'
#
loop_
_entity.id
_entity.type
_entity.pdbx_description
1 polymer ?
#
loop_
_entity_poly.entity_id
_entity_poly.type
_entity_poly.pdbx_seq_one_letter_code
_entity_poly.pdbx_strand_id
1 'polypeptide(L)'
;MRKLTKMSAMLLASGIILTGCGGNKGLEEKKENKQLTYTTVKDIGDMNPHVYGGSMSAESMIYEPLVRNTKDGIKPLLAKKWDISEDGKTYTFHLRDDVKFHDGTPFDADAVKKNID
;
A
#
# COMPACT_ATOMS: atom_id res chain seq x y z
N MET A 1 -26.90 40.70 57.79
CA MET A 1 -28.34 40.94 57.94
C MET A 1 -29.10 40.34 56.75
N ARG A 2 -30.10 39.58 57.07
CA ARG A 2 -31.25 39.13 56.25
C ARG A 2 -30.94 38.14 55.13
N LYS A 3 -31.33 36.94 55.39
CA LYS A 3 -32.56 36.13 55.37
C LYS A 3 -32.70 35.46 54.03
N LEU A 4 -32.53 34.12 54.02
CA LEU A 4 -33.51 33.04 53.94
C LEU A 4 -34.72 33.35 53.02
N THR A 5 -34.85 32.55 51.98
CA THR A 5 -36.13 31.83 51.74
C THR A 5 -35.88 30.55 50.96
N LYS A 6 -36.31 29.48 51.59
CA LYS A 6 -36.52 28.16 51.04
C LYS A 6 -37.77 28.20 50.16
N MET A 7 -37.78 27.54 49.05
CA MET A 7 -39.03 26.94 48.51
C MET A 7 -38.73 25.64 47.80
N SER A 8 -39.28 24.63 48.43
CA SER A 8 -39.54 23.27 47.90
C SER A 8 -40.58 23.30 46.81
N ALA A 9 -40.40 22.47 45.80
CA ALA A 9 -41.45 21.76 45.05
C ALA A 9 -40.71 20.80 44.09
N MET A 10 -40.75 19.60 44.38
CA MET A 10 -41.76 18.55 44.10
C MET A 10 -41.54 17.85 42.73
N LEU A 11 -41.06 16.65 42.88
CA LEU A 11 -41.23 15.44 42.06
C LEU A 11 -42.10 15.56 40.82
N LEU A 12 -41.52 15.12 39.71
CA LEU A 12 -42.22 14.25 38.72
C LEU A 12 -41.20 13.26 38.17
N ALA A 13 -41.32 12.06 38.68
CA ALA A 13 -40.70 10.86 38.13
C ALA A 13 -41.41 10.50 36.82
N SER A 14 -40.74 10.64 35.71
CA SER A 14 -41.11 10.00 34.45
C SER A 14 -40.06 9.01 34.09
N GLY A 15 -40.27 7.76 34.43
CA GLY A 15 -39.46 6.64 34.02
C GLY A 15 -39.56 6.45 32.52
N ILE A 16 -38.45 6.78 31.82
CA ILE A 16 -38.26 6.31 30.46
C ILE A 16 -37.37 5.06 30.57
N ILE A 17 -38.00 3.91 30.49
CA ILE A 17 -37.34 2.64 30.32
C ILE A 17 -36.79 2.63 28.88
N LEU A 18 -35.57 3.06 28.68
CA LEU A 18 -34.85 2.73 27.45
C LEU A 18 -34.41 1.27 27.53
N THR A 19 -35.23 0.39 26.96
CA THR A 19 -34.77 -0.94 26.57
C THR A 19 -33.70 -0.76 25.48
N GLY A 20 -32.48 -0.62 25.90
CA GLY A 20 -31.32 -0.70 25.00
C GLY A 20 -31.20 -2.13 24.50
N CYS A 21 -31.70 -2.42 23.30
CA CYS A 21 -31.26 -3.58 22.55
C CYS A 21 -29.77 -3.47 22.32
N GLY A 22 -29.00 -4.16 23.16
CA GLY A 22 -27.60 -4.41 22.96
C GLY A 22 -27.40 -5.32 21.77
N GLY A 23 -27.54 -4.77 20.58
CA GLY A 23 -27.00 -5.37 19.37
C GLY A 23 -25.53 -5.02 19.31
N ASN A 24 -24.69 -5.96 19.67
CA ASN A 24 -23.24 -5.92 19.39
C ASN A 24 -23.08 -6.05 17.87
N LYS A 25 -23.32 -4.95 17.14
CA LYS A 25 -22.89 -4.83 15.75
C LYS A 25 -21.37 -4.70 15.83
N GLY A 26 -20.69 -5.83 15.67
CA GLY A 26 -19.29 -5.81 15.34
C GLY A 26 -19.10 -4.77 14.23
N LEU A 27 -18.16 -3.87 14.43
CA LEU A 27 -17.68 -2.98 13.39
C LEU A 27 -17.16 -3.91 12.29
N GLU A 28 -18.01 -4.21 11.31
CA GLU A 28 -17.53 -4.72 10.03
C GLU A 28 -16.63 -3.60 9.50
N GLU A 29 -15.32 -3.83 9.58
CA GLU A 29 -14.37 -3.06 8.82
C GLU A 29 -14.83 -3.13 7.35
N LYS A 30 -15.46 -2.06 6.88
CA LYS A 30 -15.70 -1.87 5.47
C LYS A 30 -14.34 -1.97 4.82
N LYS A 31 -14.02 -3.10 4.21
CA LYS A 31 -12.88 -3.22 3.30
C LYS A 31 -13.10 -2.16 2.24
N GLU A 32 -12.39 -1.04 2.40
CA GLU A 32 -12.38 0.02 1.42
C GLU A 32 -11.86 -0.61 0.13
N ASN A 33 -12.72 -0.70 -0.87
CA ASN A 33 -12.37 -1.30 -2.14
C ASN A 33 -11.44 -0.31 -2.85
N LYS A 34 -10.14 -0.43 -2.62
CA LYS A 34 -9.11 0.40 -3.23
C LYS A 34 -9.01 0.02 -4.70
N GLN A 35 -9.78 0.70 -5.52
CA GLN A 35 -9.82 0.51 -6.95
C GLN A 35 -9.20 1.71 -7.65
N LEU A 36 -8.21 1.47 -8.51
CA LEU A 36 -7.67 2.44 -9.44
C LEU A 36 -8.20 2.16 -10.84
N THR A 37 -8.84 3.15 -11.47
CA THR A 37 -9.25 3.09 -12.88
C THR A 37 -8.26 3.90 -13.70
N TYR A 38 -7.60 3.24 -14.64
CA TYR A 38 -6.62 3.84 -15.54
C TYR A 38 -7.11 3.77 -16.99
N THR A 39 -7.03 4.90 -17.69
CA THR A 39 -7.45 4.98 -19.09
C THR A 39 -6.23 5.06 -20.00
N THR A 40 -6.17 4.22 -21.01
CA THR A 40 -5.12 4.20 -22.03
C THR A 40 -5.73 4.29 -23.43
N VAL A 41 -4.98 4.87 -24.38
CA VAL A 41 -5.37 4.98 -25.80
C VAL A 41 -4.93 3.76 -26.61
N LYS A 42 -4.15 2.85 -26.01
CA LYS A 42 -3.68 1.60 -26.62
C LYS A 42 -4.12 0.44 -25.78
N ASP A 43 -4.27 -0.72 -26.42
CA ASP A 43 -4.43 -1.98 -25.71
C ASP A 43 -3.22 -2.21 -24.79
N ILE A 44 -3.47 -2.76 -23.60
CA ILE A 44 -2.43 -3.10 -22.64
C ILE A 44 -1.51 -4.20 -23.19
N GLY A 45 -2.07 -5.12 -23.98
CA GLY A 45 -1.34 -6.25 -24.56
C GLY A 45 -0.92 -7.29 -23.51
N ASP A 46 0.19 -7.95 -23.77
CA ASP A 46 0.76 -8.92 -22.84
C ASP A 46 1.41 -8.21 -21.66
N MET A 47 1.09 -8.68 -20.45
CA MET A 47 1.64 -8.14 -19.20
C MET A 47 2.90 -8.88 -18.74
N ASN A 48 3.47 -9.75 -19.56
CA ASN A 48 4.73 -10.43 -19.27
C ASN A 48 5.91 -9.51 -19.61
N PRO A 49 6.71 -9.06 -18.62
CA PRO A 49 7.81 -8.14 -18.87
C PRO A 49 8.99 -8.73 -19.65
N HIS A 50 8.99 -10.05 -19.90
CA HIS A 50 10.02 -10.75 -20.69
C HIS A 50 9.70 -10.78 -22.17
N VAL A 51 8.53 -10.32 -22.62
CA VAL A 51 8.14 -10.27 -24.02
C VAL A 51 7.96 -8.84 -24.52
N TYR A 52 8.41 -8.59 -25.74
CA TYR A 52 8.21 -7.30 -26.40
C TYR A 52 6.77 -7.21 -26.94
N GLY A 53 5.92 -6.45 -26.30
CA GLY A 53 4.55 -6.30 -26.83
C GLY A 53 3.56 -5.66 -25.86
N GLY A 54 3.91 -5.59 -24.60
CA GLY A 54 3.08 -5.00 -23.56
C GLY A 54 3.18 -3.47 -23.48
N SER A 55 2.34 -2.90 -22.64
CA SER A 55 2.38 -1.48 -22.30
C SER A 55 3.29 -1.24 -21.11
N MET A 56 4.47 -0.67 -21.32
CA MET A 56 5.42 -0.32 -20.25
C MET A 56 4.79 0.50 -19.12
N SER A 57 3.79 1.32 -19.42
CA SER A 57 3.08 2.10 -18.40
C SER A 57 2.20 1.21 -17.52
N ALA A 58 1.54 0.21 -18.08
CA ALA A 58 0.73 -0.75 -17.31
C ALA A 58 1.62 -1.73 -16.54
N GLU A 59 2.67 -2.25 -17.18
CA GLU A 59 3.66 -3.13 -16.53
C GLU A 59 4.30 -2.45 -15.32
N SER A 60 4.67 -1.16 -15.42
CA SER A 60 5.29 -0.40 -14.32
C SER A 60 4.38 -0.17 -13.11
N MET A 61 3.08 -0.47 -13.22
CA MET A 61 2.14 -0.46 -12.09
C MET A 61 2.18 -1.76 -11.29
N ILE A 62 2.71 -2.83 -11.87
CA ILE A 62 2.73 -4.19 -11.30
C ILE A 62 4.14 -4.64 -10.99
N TYR A 63 5.08 -4.31 -11.87
CA TYR A 63 6.48 -4.73 -11.77
C TYR A 63 7.40 -3.56 -11.45
N GLU A 64 8.33 -3.79 -10.55
CA GLU A 64 9.35 -2.83 -10.19
C GLU A 64 10.73 -3.36 -10.58
N PRO A 65 11.55 -2.58 -11.34
CA PRO A 65 12.91 -3.00 -11.71
C PRO A 65 13.91 -2.75 -10.56
N LEU A 66 15.12 -3.31 -10.70
CA LEU A 66 16.22 -3.03 -9.76
C LEU A 66 16.56 -1.54 -9.72
N VAL A 67 16.62 -0.93 -10.88
CA VAL A 67 16.93 0.49 -11.09
C VAL A 67 16.06 1.06 -12.21
N ARG A 68 15.85 2.37 -12.21
CA ARG A 68 15.06 3.04 -13.26
C ARG A 68 15.89 4.10 -13.96
N ASN A 69 15.86 4.10 -15.29
CA ASN A 69 16.43 5.20 -16.07
C ASN A 69 15.43 6.37 -16.10
N THR A 70 15.90 7.55 -15.71
CA THR A 70 15.13 8.79 -15.68
C THR A 70 15.87 9.90 -16.42
N LYS A 71 15.22 11.03 -16.67
CA LYS A 71 15.88 12.22 -17.24
C LYS A 71 17.06 12.72 -16.39
N ASP A 72 17.08 12.42 -15.09
CA ASP A 72 18.10 12.83 -14.14
C ASP A 72 19.10 11.67 -13.86
N GLY A 73 19.19 10.68 -14.74
CA GLY A 73 20.06 9.51 -14.64
C GLY A 73 19.39 8.30 -14.01
N ILE A 74 20.20 7.30 -13.70
CA ILE A 74 19.74 6.04 -13.11
C ILE A 74 19.38 6.26 -11.63
N LYS A 75 18.19 5.83 -11.25
CA LYS A 75 17.67 5.93 -9.86
C LYS A 75 17.51 4.55 -9.25
N PRO A 76 17.80 4.39 -7.95
CA PRO A 76 17.57 3.16 -7.21
C PRO A 76 16.07 2.88 -7.06
N LEU A 77 15.70 1.58 -7.12
CA LEU A 77 14.36 1.06 -6.81
C LEU A 77 14.48 -0.19 -5.93
N LEU A 78 14.35 -1.41 -6.49
CA LEU A 78 14.56 -2.65 -5.72
C LEU A 78 16.02 -2.85 -5.29
N ALA A 79 16.97 -2.24 -6.01
CA ALA A 79 18.34 -2.08 -5.54
C ALA A 79 18.50 -0.72 -4.84
N LYS A 80 19.04 -0.73 -3.61
CA LYS A 80 19.37 0.49 -2.83
C LYS A 80 20.53 1.27 -3.45
N LYS A 81 21.51 0.54 -3.98
CA LYS A 81 22.74 1.04 -4.62
C LYS A 81 23.36 -0.06 -5.46
N TRP A 82 24.34 0.30 -6.25
CA TRP A 82 25.18 -0.65 -7.00
C TRP A 82 26.62 -0.16 -7.07
N ASP A 83 27.52 -1.10 -7.18
CA ASP A 83 28.94 -0.86 -7.40
C ASP A 83 29.30 -1.38 -8.79
N ILE A 84 30.24 -0.71 -9.44
CA ILE A 84 30.77 -1.09 -10.77
C ILE A 84 32.26 -1.34 -10.61
N SER A 85 32.78 -2.47 -11.12
CA SER A 85 34.20 -2.75 -11.11
C SER A 85 34.97 -1.75 -11.98
N GLU A 86 36.29 -1.59 -11.73
CA GLU A 86 37.12 -0.65 -12.46
C GLU A 86 37.16 -0.91 -13.97
N ASP A 87 37.04 -2.18 -14.37
CA ASP A 87 36.98 -2.58 -15.78
C ASP A 87 35.58 -2.45 -16.41
N GLY A 88 34.59 -2.02 -15.63
CA GLY A 88 33.20 -1.81 -16.07
C GLY A 88 32.42 -3.08 -16.40
N LYS A 89 32.96 -4.27 -16.08
CA LYS A 89 32.34 -5.56 -16.48
C LYS A 89 31.50 -6.21 -15.40
N THR A 90 31.69 -5.84 -14.14
CA THR A 90 30.95 -6.42 -13.01
C THR A 90 30.11 -5.34 -12.33
N TYR A 91 28.82 -5.64 -12.18
CA TYR A 91 27.86 -4.80 -11.47
C TYR A 91 27.37 -5.57 -10.24
N THR A 92 27.58 -5.00 -9.06
CA THR A 92 27.09 -5.58 -7.80
C THR A 92 25.94 -4.76 -7.28
N PHE A 93 24.72 -5.31 -7.32
CA PHE A 93 23.51 -4.65 -6.81
C PHE A 93 23.26 -5.01 -5.34
N HIS A 94 23.04 -4.00 -4.50
CA HIS A 94 22.64 -4.15 -3.12
C HIS A 94 21.13 -4.05 -3.01
N LEU A 95 20.46 -5.17 -2.81
CA LEU A 95 19.00 -5.23 -2.80
C LEU A 95 18.40 -4.63 -1.53
N ARG A 96 17.15 -4.20 -1.63
CA ARG A 96 16.32 -3.86 -0.47
C ARG A 96 15.97 -5.15 0.28
N ASP A 97 15.80 -5.03 1.60
CA ASP A 97 15.49 -6.13 2.53
C ASP A 97 14.06 -6.04 3.10
N ASP A 98 13.34 -4.97 2.75
CA ASP A 98 11.98 -4.68 3.20
C ASP A 98 10.90 -5.02 2.16
N VAL A 99 11.27 -5.69 1.06
CA VAL A 99 10.38 -5.99 -0.06
C VAL A 99 9.89 -7.43 -0.04
N LYS A 100 8.63 -7.62 -0.39
CA LYS A 100 8.00 -8.92 -0.62
C LYS A 100 7.26 -8.94 -1.95
N PHE A 101 7.16 -10.09 -2.55
CA PHE A 101 6.28 -10.31 -3.69
C PHE A 101 4.80 -10.23 -3.28
N HIS A 102 3.88 -10.15 -4.25
CA HIS A 102 2.44 -10.05 -3.99
C HIS A 102 1.86 -11.28 -3.26
N ASP A 103 2.51 -12.43 -3.35
CA ASP A 103 2.16 -13.66 -2.63
C ASP A 103 2.74 -13.71 -1.21
N GLY A 104 3.50 -12.68 -0.81
CA GLY A 104 4.11 -12.55 0.51
C GLY A 104 5.50 -13.19 0.63
N THR A 105 6.02 -13.84 -0.42
CA THR A 105 7.40 -14.38 -0.41
C THR A 105 8.43 -13.24 -0.37
N PRO A 106 9.59 -13.45 0.28
CA PRO A 106 10.62 -12.42 0.34
C PRO A 106 11.27 -12.19 -1.03
N PHE A 107 11.62 -10.95 -1.30
CA PHE A 107 12.46 -10.57 -2.44
C PHE A 107 13.93 -10.67 -2.04
N ASP A 108 14.69 -11.50 -2.74
CA ASP A 108 16.10 -11.76 -2.47
C ASP A 108 16.93 -11.96 -3.75
N ALA A 109 18.22 -12.23 -3.59
CA ALA A 109 19.13 -12.43 -4.71
C ALA A 109 18.81 -13.68 -5.53
N ASP A 110 18.29 -14.74 -4.90
CA ASP A 110 17.90 -15.96 -5.61
C ASP A 110 16.69 -15.71 -6.52
N ALA A 111 15.76 -14.88 -6.06
CA ALA A 111 14.61 -14.49 -6.88
C ALA A 111 15.04 -13.63 -8.08
N VAL A 112 15.97 -12.70 -7.88
CA VAL A 112 16.54 -11.89 -8.97
C VAL A 112 17.27 -12.78 -9.99
N LYS A 113 18.10 -13.71 -9.49
CA LYS A 113 18.82 -14.64 -10.35
C LYS A 113 17.88 -15.47 -11.21
N LYS A 114 16.82 -16.04 -10.63
CA LYS A 114 15.80 -16.82 -11.36
C LYS A 114 15.03 -16.03 -12.41
N ASN A 115 14.97 -14.71 -12.24
CA ASN A 115 14.31 -13.82 -13.19
C ASN A 115 15.18 -13.50 -14.41
N ILE A 116 16.52 -13.57 -14.26
CA ILE A 116 17.49 -13.21 -15.31
C ILE A 116 17.94 -14.45 -16.11
N ASP A 117 18.05 -15.61 -15.46
CA ASP A 117 18.44 -16.90 -16.05
C ASP A 117 17.34 -17.48 -16.96
#